data_66193d14dd2c255ddafc53feb42f0318
#
_entry.id   66193d14dd2c255ddafc53feb42f0318
#
_cell.length_a   1.000
_cell.length_b   1.000
_cell.length_c   1.000
_cell.angle_alpha   90.00
_cell.angle_beta   90.00
_cell.angle_gamma   90.00
#
_symmetry.space_group_name_H-M   'P 1'
#
loop_
_entity.id
_entity.type
_entity.pdbx_description
1 polymer ?
#
loop_
_entity_poly.entity_id
_entity_poly.type
_entity_poly.pdbx_seq_one_letter_code
_entity_poly.pdbx_strand_id
1 'polypeptide(L)'
;MSGKDYEIHCGRIRQEAGWNVEQTQASNDQGVDLVAQIEDLKVYIHCKRYSNPVGNKAVEEVFAGKAFYNGNHAVVVSNTGFTKEAKSLAESADVILLSDTELENLETMV
;
A
#
# COMPACT_ATOMS: atom_id res chain seq x y z
N MET A 1 -4.26 -1.68 17.70
CA MET A 1 -3.75 -2.49 16.59
C MET A 1 -2.29 -2.14 16.34
N SER A 2 -1.42 -3.12 16.34
CA SER A 2 0.00 -2.90 16.04
C SER A 2 0.20 -2.68 14.54
N GLY A 3 1.39 -2.24 14.14
CA GLY A 3 1.71 -2.11 12.72
C GLY A 3 1.59 -3.41 11.96
N LYS A 4 2.03 -4.51 12.59
CA LYS A 4 1.91 -5.84 11.99
C LYS A 4 0.46 -6.30 11.88
N ASP A 5 -0.36 -6.01 12.89
CA ASP A 5 -1.78 -6.35 12.85
C ASP A 5 -2.51 -5.56 11.77
N TYR A 6 -2.14 -4.30 11.59
CA TYR A 6 -2.72 -3.46 10.55
C TYR A 6 -2.41 -4.01 9.15
N GLU A 7 -1.20 -4.46 8.96
CA GLU A 7 -0.76 -5.07 7.71
C GLU A 7 -1.52 -6.36 7.42
N ILE A 8 -1.67 -7.21 8.43
CA ILE A 8 -2.46 -8.43 8.31
C ILE A 8 -3.90 -8.08 7.95
N HIS A 9 -4.45 -7.03 8.58
CA HIS A 9 -5.79 -6.55 8.30
C HIS A 9 -5.93 -6.12 6.83
N CYS A 10 -4.99 -5.34 6.33
CA CYS A 10 -5.01 -4.91 4.92
C CYS A 10 -4.90 -6.09 3.96
N GLY A 11 -4.01 -7.03 4.26
CA GLY A 11 -3.87 -8.23 3.44
C GLY A 11 -5.14 -9.07 3.38
N ARG A 12 -5.81 -9.20 4.53
CA ARG A 12 -7.06 -9.96 4.61
C ARG A 12 -8.16 -9.33 3.77
N ILE A 13 -8.24 -8.00 3.73
CA ILE A 13 -9.22 -7.29 2.91
C ILE A 13 -9.06 -7.70 1.44
N ARG A 14 -7.82 -7.77 0.96
CA ARG A 14 -7.56 -8.16 -0.42
C ARG A 14 -7.79 -9.64 -0.66
N GLN A 15 -7.43 -10.49 0.30
CA GLN A 15 -7.67 -11.94 0.19
C GLN A 15 -9.15 -12.25 0.12
N GLU A 16 -9.96 -11.58 0.93
CA GLU A 16 -11.41 -11.76 0.93
C GLU A 16 -12.05 -11.33 -0.39
N ALA A 17 -11.41 -10.41 -1.10
CA ALA A 17 -11.85 -9.99 -2.42
C ALA A 17 -11.37 -10.92 -3.54
N GLY A 18 -10.69 -11.99 -3.22
CA GLY A 18 -10.25 -13.00 -4.18
C GLY A 18 -8.84 -12.82 -4.73
N TRP A 19 -8.06 -11.91 -4.16
CA TRP A 19 -6.68 -11.68 -4.59
C TRP A 19 -5.72 -12.63 -3.87
N ASN A 20 -4.65 -13.00 -4.54
CA ASN A 20 -3.49 -13.62 -3.91
C ASN A 20 -2.67 -12.53 -3.26
N VAL A 21 -2.37 -12.67 -1.97
CA VAL A 21 -1.60 -11.68 -1.24
C VAL A 21 -0.36 -12.35 -0.65
N GLU A 22 0.80 -11.79 -0.97
CA GLU A 22 2.06 -12.22 -0.40
C GLU A 22 2.66 -11.07 0.40
N GLN A 23 3.23 -11.41 1.55
CA GLN A 23 3.95 -10.47 2.37
C GLN A 23 5.39 -10.43 1.88
N THR A 24 5.89 -9.23 1.57
CA THR A 24 7.29 -9.11 1.18
C THR A 24 8.15 -9.10 2.44
N GLN A 25 9.38 -9.53 2.32
CA GLN A 25 10.34 -9.35 3.38
C GLN A 25 10.85 -7.92 3.30
N ALA A 26 10.25 -7.06 4.11
CA ALA A 26 10.75 -5.71 4.22
C ALA A 26 12.19 -5.78 4.73
N SER A 27 13.07 -5.15 4.00
CA SER A 27 14.47 -5.09 4.37
C SER A 27 14.72 -4.25 5.62
N ASN A 28 13.71 -3.54 6.08
CA ASN A 28 13.80 -2.64 7.22
C ASN A 28 12.57 -2.76 8.09
N ASP A 29 12.68 -2.27 9.29
CA ASP A 29 11.65 -2.25 10.31
C ASP A 29 10.48 -1.33 9.96
N GLN A 30 10.43 -0.82 8.77
CA GLN A 30 9.56 0.28 8.37
C GLN A 30 8.17 -0.16 7.95
N GLY A 31 7.81 -1.35 8.29
CA GLY A 31 6.53 -1.87 7.90
C GLY A 31 6.67 -2.90 6.81
N VAL A 32 5.67 -3.70 6.68
CA VAL A 32 5.67 -4.79 5.75
C VAL A 32 4.84 -4.40 4.57
N ASP A 33 5.35 -4.73 3.43
CA ASP A 33 4.68 -4.47 2.17
C ASP A 33 3.99 -5.72 1.71
N LEU A 34 2.93 -5.53 0.97
CA LEU A 34 2.15 -6.62 0.42
C LEU A 34 2.20 -6.56 -1.09
N VAL A 35 2.25 -7.73 -1.71
CA VAL A 35 2.03 -7.83 -3.15
C VAL A 35 0.72 -8.54 -3.33
N ALA A 36 -0.26 -7.85 -3.90
CA ALA A 36 -1.58 -8.40 -4.19
C ALA A 36 -1.69 -8.65 -5.69
N GLN A 37 -2.12 -9.84 -6.06
CA GLN A 37 -2.20 -10.22 -7.47
C GLN A 37 -3.51 -10.91 -7.77
N ILE A 38 -4.12 -10.52 -8.88
CA ILE A 38 -5.27 -11.20 -9.45
C ILE A 38 -5.07 -11.23 -10.96
N GLU A 39 -5.11 -12.43 -11.55
CA GLU A 39 -4.82 -12.63 -12.98
C GLU A 39 -3.46 -12.00 -13.32
N ASP A 40 -3.41 -11.07 -14.26
CA ASP A 40 -2.17 -10.41 -14.67
C ASP A 40 -1.92 -9.10 -13.93
N LEU A 41 -2.81 -8.70 -13.04
CA LEU A 41 -2.70 -7.45 -12.31
C LEU A 41 -1.95 -7.65 -10.99
N LYS A 42 -0.86 -6.94 -10.83
CA LYS A 42 -0.01 -7.02 -9.65
C LYS A 42 0.12 -5.65 -9.02
N VAL A 43 -0.26 -5.54 -7.76
CA VAL A 43 -0.27 -4.28 -7.02
C VAL A 43 0.65 -4.37 -5.82
N TYR A 44 1.55 -3.41 -5.70
CA TYR A 44 2.45 -3.31 -4.55
C TYR A 44 1.82 -2.37 -3.53
N ILE A 45 1.58 -2.87 -2.33
CA ILE A 45 0.85 -2.15 -1.29
C ILE A 45 1.74 -1.95 -0.07
N HIS A 46 1.87 -0.72 0.36
CA HIS A 46 2.60 -0.36 1.57
C HIS A 46 1.58 0.09 2.62
N CYS A 47 1.51 -0.61 3.73
CA CYS A 47 0.56 -0.32 4.80
C CYS A 47 1.24 0.42 5.93
N LYS A 48 0.76 1.61 6.25
CA LYS A 48 1.31 2.46 7.30
C LYS A 48 0.26 2.76 8.36
N ARG A 49 0.54 2.37 9.59
CA ARG A 49 -0.29 2.74 10.73
C ARG A 49 0.49 3.72 11.59
N TYR A 50 0.10 4.99 11.50
CA TYR A 50 0.77 6.07 12.20
C TYR A 50 -0.22 6.86 13.06
N SER A 51 0.31 7.60 14.03
CA SER A 51 -0.46 8.58 14.80
C SER A 51 -0.68 9.87 14.02
N ASN A 52 0.20 10.14 13.07
CA ASN A 52 0.19 11.36 12.25
C ASN A 52 0.02 11.01 10.77
N PRO A 53 -0.42 11.95 9.95
CA PRO A 53 -0.53 11.72 8.51
C PRO A 53 0.78 11.25 7.88
N VAL A 54 0.68 10.40 6.90
CA VAL A 54 1.81 9.78 6.22
C VAL A 54 2.41 10.77 5.23
N GLY A 55 3.74 10.88 5.25
CA GLY A 55 4.48 11.83 4.43
C GLY A 55 5.12 11.22 3.17
N ASN A 56 5.99 12.00 2.55
CA ASN A 56 6.62 11.68 1.27
C ASN A 56 7.39 10.38 1.23
N LYS A 57 8.04 10.04 2.35
CA LYS A 57 8.91 8.87 2.39
C LYS A 57 8.16 7.59 2.03
N ALA A 58 6.93 7.45 2.49
CA ALA A 58 6.12 6.27 2.17
C ALA A 58 5.81 6.19 0.67
N VAL A 59 5.56 7.32 0.04
CA VAL A 59 5.31 7.38 -1.41
C VAL A 59 6.55 6.97 -2.18
N GLU A 60 7.71 7.46 -1.78
CA GLU A 60 9.00 7.12 -2.40
C GLU A 60 9.30 5.63 -2.26
N GLU A 61 9.08 5.08 -1.08
CA GLU A 61 9.35 3.67 -0.79
C GLU A 61 8.44 2.74 -1.61
N VAL A 62 7.16 3.06 -1.71
CA VAL A 62 6.22 2.21 -2.45
C VAL A 62 6.50 2.28 -3.95
N PHE A 63 6.92 3.43 -4.45
CA PHE A 63 7.30 3.59 -5.85
C PHE A 63 8.49 2.70 -6.18
N ALA A 64 9.51 2.71 -5.33
CA ALA A 64 10.70 1.87 -5.51
C ALA A 64 10.34 0.38 -5.40
N GLY A 65 9.49 0.02 -4.46
CA GLY A 65 9.05 -1.36 -4.29
C GLY A 65 8.27 -1.87 -5.49
N LYS A 66 7.40 -1.04 -6.04
CA LYS A 66 6.66 -1.38 -7.26
C LYS A 66 7.63 -1.76 -8.40
N ALA A 67 8.66 -0.95 -8.59
CA ALA A 67 9.65 -1.20 -9.63
C ALA A 67 10.41 -2.50 -9.37
N PHE A 68 10.82 -2.72 -8.13
CA PHE A 68 11.57 -3.91 -7.75
C PHE A 68 10.77 -5.20 -7.96
N TYR A 69 9.49 -5.19 -7.64
CA TYR A 69 8.62 -6.37 -7.74
C TYR A 69 7.84 -6.44 -9.04
N ASN A 70 8.10 -5.54 -9.97
CA ASN A 70 7.39 -5.48 -11.27
C ASN A 70 5.87 -5.34 -11.11
N GLY A 71 5.46 -4.51 -10.16
CA GLY A 71 4.04 -4.24 -9.96
C GLY A 71 3.47 -3.33 -11.03
N ASN A 72 2.19 -3.48 -11.33
CA ASN A 72 1.48 -2.60 -12.25
C ASN A 72 1.09 -1.29 -11.57
N HIS A 73 0.79 -1.35 -10.27
CA HIS A 73 0.37 -0.20 -9.48
C HIS A 73 1.04 -0.19 -8.12
N ALA A 74 1.21 1.00 -7.57
CA ALA A 74 1.72 1.20 -6.22
C ALA A 74 0.66 1.89 -5.37
N VAL A 75 0.44 1.39 -4.16
CA VAL A 75 -0.59 1.90 -3.25
C VAL A 75 -0.01 2.08 -1.87
N VAL A 76 -0.30 3.21 -1.23
CA VAL A 76 -0.04 3.40 0.20
C VAL A 76 -1.37 3.44 0.93
N VAL A 77 -1.50 2.61 1.96
CA VAL A 77 -2.69 2.57 2.81
C VAL A 77 -2.34 3.14 4.17
N SER A 78 -3.14 4.06 4.66
CA SER A 78 -2.92 4.72 5.95
C SER A 78 -4.20 4.79 6.76
N ASN A 79 -4.06 4.71 8.09
CA ASN A 79 -5.17 4.89 9.02
C ASN A 79 -5.40 6.36 9.40
N THR A 80 -4.46 7.25 9.07
CA THR A 80 -4.51 8.66 9.51
C THR A 80 -4.52 9.66 8.37
N GLY A 81 -4.47 9.20 7.13
CA GLY A 81 -4.42 10.09 5.96
C GLY A 81 -3.00 10.44 5.56
N PHE A 82 -2.85 11.48 4.77
CA PHE A 82 -1.59 11.83 4.11
C PHE A 82 -1.33 13.31 4.17
N THR A 83 -0.06 13.70 4.20
CA THR A 83 0.32 15.10 4.14
C THR A 83 0.03 15.67 2.75
N LYS A 84 -0.04 16.98 2.66
CA LYS A 84 -0.25 17.67 1.38
C LYS A 84 0.88 17.34 0.41
N GLU A 85 2.11 17.29 0.90
CA GLU A 85 3.29 16.97 0.09
C GLU A 85 3.22 15.54 -0.43
N ALA A 86 2.77 14.60 0.40
CA ALA A 86 2.62 13.21 -0.01
C ALA A 86 1.59 13.07 -1.13
N LYS A 87 0.47 13.78 -1.02
CA LYS A 87 -0.58 13.77 -2.05
C LYS A 87 -0.04 14.30 -3.37
N SER A 88 0.73 15.39 -3.31
CA SER A 88 1.32 16.00 -4.50
C SER A 88 2.33 15.08 -5.17
N LEU A 89 3.20 14.46 -4.38
CA LEU A 89 4.18 13.51 -4.89
C LEU A 89 3.51 12.27 -5.48
N ALA A 90 2.49 11.75 -4.82
CA ALA A 90 1.77 10.57 -5.29
C ALA A 90 1.12 10.82 -6.66
N GLU A 91 0.56 12.00 -6.86
CA GLU A 91 -0.02 12.37 -8.14
C GLU A 91 1.04 12.36 -9.24
N SER A 92 2.20 12.92 -8.98
CA SER A 92 3.32 12.96 -9.95
C SER A 92 3.89 11.57 -10.21
N ALA A 93 3.94 10.72 -9.20
CA ALA A 93 4.55 9.38 -9.29
C ALA A 93 3.55 8.30 -9.67
N ASP A 94 2.29 8.65 -9.88
CA ASP A 94 1.20 7.71 -10.16
C ASP A 94 1.05 6.66 -9.06
N VAL A 95 1.10 7.11 -7.81
CA VAL A 95 0.90 6.28 -6.63
C VAL A 95 -0.50 6.54 -6.09
N ILE A 96 -1.20 5.47 -5.74
CA ILE A 96 -2.57 5.54 -5.19
C ILE A 96 -2.49 5.63 -3.67
N LEU A 97 -3.21 6.59 -3.08
CA LEU A 97 -3.27 6.77 -1.63
C LEU A 97 -4.67 6.42 -1.14
N LEU A 98 -4.77 5.50 -0.21
CA LEU A 98 -6.05 4.99 0.29
C LEU A 98 -6.07 4.91 1.81
N SER A 99 -7.29 4.98 2.38
CA SER A 99 -7.55 4.49 3.72
C SER A 99 -7.80 2.98 3.65
N ASP A 100 -7.79 2.30 4.80
CA ASP A 100 -8.07 0.87 4.83
C ASP A 100 -9.50 0.55 4.39
N THR A 101 -10.45 1.45 4.64
CA THR A 101 -11.83 1.27 4.15
C THR A 101 -11.91 1.38 2.64
N GLU A 102 -11.12 2.25 2.04
CA GLU A 102 -11.07 2.38 0.58
C GLU A 102 -10.39 1.20 -0.10
N LEU A 103 -9.56 0.48 0.62
CA LEU A 103 -8.85 -0.69 0.09
C LEU A 103 -9.82 -1.77 -0.40
N GLU A 104 -11.02 -1.84 0.15
CA GLU A 104 -12.05 -2.78 -0.28
C GLU A 104 -12.43 -2.56 -1.74
N ASN A 105 -12.27 -1.35 -2.24
CA ASN A 105 -12.66 -0.97 -3.59
C ASN A 105 -11.46 -0.78 -4.53
N LEU A 106 -10.34 -1.40 -4.21
CA LEU A 106 -9.12 -1.25 -5.00
C LEU A 106 -9.34 -1.59 -6.49
N GLU A 107 -10.18 -2.57 -6.79
CA GLU A 107 -10.47 -2.99 -8.16
C GLU A 107 -10.97 -1.84 -9.04
N THR A 108 -11.65 -0.86 -8.45
CA THR A 108 -12.18 0.26 -9.21
C THR A 108 -11.12 1.33 -9.50
N MET A 109 -9.95 1.21 -8.89
CA MET A 109 -8.89 2.23 -8.96
C MET A 109 -7.68 1.79 -9.78
N VAL A 110 -7.63 0.53 -10.14
CA VAL A 110 -6.50 -0.05 -10.87
C VAL A 110 -6.89 -0.70 -12.18
#